data_5f170ec06152a6e1f0ec8b40b73710ef
#
_entry.id   5f170ec06152a6e1f0ec8b40b73710ef
#
_cell.length_a   1.000
_cell.length_b   1.000
_cell.length_c   1.000
_cell.angle_alpha   90.00
_cell.angle_beta   90.00
_cell.angle_gamma   90.00
#
_symmetry.space_group_name_H-M   'P 1'
#
loop_
_entity.id
_entity.type
_entity.pdbx_description
1 polymer ?
#
loop_
_entity_poly.entity_id
_entity_poly.type
_entity_poly.pdbx_seq_one_letter_code
_entity_poly.pdbx_strand_id
1 'polypeptide(L)'
;MQIPKRIQVGNIEYATIMVNKAKRQDTLGTIDYTHGIIWLAKRDAYGNKLDKAELADSFWHEMTHAVLHDMKHELCSDEKFVSAFANRLSSAINSAKL
;
A
#
# COMPACT_ATOMS: atom_id res chain seq x y z
N MET A 1 3.60 -11.34 6.17
CA MET A 1 3.09 -11.73 4.84
C MET A 1 4.11 -11.39 3.78
N GLN A 2 4.06 -12.07 2.68
CA GLN A 2 4.87 -11.73 1.52
C GLN A 2 4.07 -10.81 0.60
N ILE A 3 4.72 -9.72 0.13
CA ILE A 3 4.06 -8.76 -0.76
C ILE A 3 3.94 -9.39 -2.16
N PRO A 4 2.74 -9.49 -2.72
CA PRO A 4 2.57 -10.10 -4.04
C PRO A 4 3.15 -9.21 -5.13
N LYS A 5 3.69 -9.81 -6.17
CA LYS A 5 4.20 -9.07 -7.33
C LYS A 5 3.08 -8.55 -8.21
N ARG A 6 1.94 -9.22 -8.21
CA ARG A 6 0.74 -8.82 -8.96
C ARG A 6 -0.50 -9.12 -8.14
N ILE A 7 -1.50 -8.28 -8.27
CA ILE A 7 -2.77 -8.48 -7.60
C ILE A 7 -3.88 -7.80 -8.42
N GLN A 8 -5.02 -8.46 -8.53
CA GLN A 8 -6.17 -7.95 -9.25
C GLN A 8 -7.16 -7.32 -8.28
N VAL A 9 -7.58 -6.08 -8.58
CA VAL A 9 -8.65 -5.42 -7.84
C VAL A 9 -9.67 -4.92 -8.87
N GLY A 10 -10.85 -5.53 -8.89
CA GLY A 10 -11.84 -5.22 -9.91
C GLY A 10 -11.30 -5.49 -11.30
N ASN A 11 -11.34 -4.51 -12.17
CA ASN A 11 -10.87 -4.62 -13.55
C ASN A 11 -9.41 -4.25 -13.76
N ILE A 12 -8.70 -3.90 -12.68
CA ILE A 12 -7.31 -3.47 -12.79
C ILE A 12 -6.38 -4.54 -12.18
N GLU A 13 -5.42 -5.00 -12.97
CA GLU A 13 -4.32 -5.80 -12.45
C GLU A 13 -3.18 -4.85 -12.09
N TYR A 14 -2.74 -4.89 -10.82
CA TYR A 14 -1.65 -4.07 -10.33
C TYR A 14 -0.38 -4.88 -10.26
N ALA A 15 0.72 -4.31 -10.75
CA ALA A 15 2.07 -4.81 -10.50
C ALA A 15 2.65 -4.02 -9.32
N THR A 16 3.30 -4.71 -8.40
CA THR A 16 3.99 -4.07 -7.28
C THR A 16 5.45 -3.90 -7.63
N ILE A 17 5.94 -2.66 -7.60
CA ILE A 17 7.33 -2.32 -7.91
C ILE A 17 7.98 -1.75 -6.65
N MET A 18 9.11 -2.34 -6.25
CA MET A 18 9.88 -1.86 -5.11
C MET A 18 10.89 -0.83 -5.58
N VAL A 19 10.94 0.32 -4.93
CA VAL A 19 11.97 1.35 -5.14
C VAL A 19 12.89 1.39 -3.92
N ASN A 20 14.14 1.83 -4.12
CA ASN A 20 15.14 1.78 -3.06
C ASN A 20 14.80 2.69 -1.87
N LYS A 21 14.29 3.89 -2.15
CA LYS A 21 14.14 4.92 -1.14
C LYS A 21 12.96 5.82 -1.48
N ALA A 22 12.17 6.20 -0.48
CA ALA A 22 11.10 7.17 -0.64
C ALA A 22 11.68 8.56 -0.92
N LYS A 23 11.00 9.33 -1.76
CA LYS A 23 11.39 10.73 -2.02
C LYS A 23 10.97 11.64 -0.87
N ARG A 24 9.87 11.31 -0.21
CA ARG A 24 9.28 12.08 0.89
C ARG A 24 8.96 11.15 2.04
N GLN A 25 9.11 11.65 3.27
CA GLN A 25 8.87 10.84 4.48
C GLN A 25 7.40 10.44 4.66
N ASP A 26 6.49 11.25 4.17
CA ASP A 26 5.05 10.98 4.26
C ASP A 26 4.51 10.16 3.09
N THR A 27 5.38 9.75 2.15
CA THR A 27 4.97 9.03 0.94
C THR A 27 5.85 7.78 0.77
N LEU A 28 5.54 6.74 1.54
CA LEU A 28 6.29 5.46 1.48
C LEU A 28 5.77 4.55 0.37
N GLY A 29 4.62 4.85 -0.19
CA GLY A 29 4.04 4.13 -1.32
C GLY A 29 3.18 5.05 -2.16
N THR A 30 2.94 4.68 -3.40
CA THR A 30 2.03 5.39 -4.30
C THR A 30 1.32 4.39 -5.19
N ILE A 31 0.20 4.81 -5.79
CA ILE A 31 -0.57 3.97 -6.69
C ILE A 31 -0.88 4.75 -7.97
N ASP A 32 -0.76 4.05 -9.10
CA ASP A 32 -1.11 4.57 -10.42
C ASP A 32 -2.25 3.70 -10.96
N TYR A 33 -3.46 4.23 -10.91
CA TYR A 33 -4.65 3.51 -11.37
C TYR A 33 -4.66 3.31 -12.89
N THR A 34 -4.11 4.27 -13.61
CA THR A 34 -4.11 4.25 -15.07
C THR A 34 -3.22 3.14 -15.62
N HIS A 35 -2.03 2.98 -15.03
CA HIS A 35 -1.05 2.01 -15.50
C HIS A 35 -1.03 0.73 -14.66
N GLY A 36 -1.83 0.65 -13.59
CA GLY A 36 -1.90 -0.54 -12.74
C GLY A 36 -0.58 -0.80 -12.01
N ILE A 37 -0.04 0.20 -11.34
CA ILE A 37 1.24 0.07 -10.63
C ILE A 37 1.08 0.54 -9.19
N ILE A 38 1.60 -0.27 -8.26
CA ILE A 38 1.79 0.10 -6.86
C ILE A 38 3.30 0.20 -6.63
N TRP A 39 3.76 1.39 -6.21
CA TRP A 39 5.16 1.64 -5.89
C TRP A 39 5.32 1.59 -4.38
N LEU A 40 6.29 0.80 -3.88
CA LEU A 40 6.61 0.74 -2.45
C LEU A 40 8.09 1.01 -2.24
N ALA A 41 8.42 1.83 -1.26
CA ALA A 41 9.81 2.12 -0.91
C ALA A 41 10.35 1.09 0.05
N LYS A 42 11.59 0.64 -0.17
CA LYS A 42 12.31 -0.25 0.76
C LYS A 42 12.87 0.52 1.95
N ARG A 43 13.14 1.82 1.75
CA ARG A 43 13.71 2.72 2.77
C ARG A 43 12.88 4.00 2.82
N ASP A 44 12.85 4.62 3.99
CA ASP A 44 12.21 5.92 4.13
C ASP A 44 13.07 7.02 3.48
N ALA A 45 12.60 8.28 3.54
CA ALA A 45 13.29 9.40 2.91
C ALA A 45 14.65 9.70 3.54
N TYR A 46 14.86 9.26 4.78
CA TYR A 46 16.13 9.41 5.47
C TYR A 46 17.09 8.24 5.24
N GLY A 47 16.67 7.23 4.48
CA GLY A 47 17.48 6.06 4.17
C GLY A 47 17.37 4.92 5.16
N ASN A 48 16.47 5.01 6.13
CA ASN A 48 16.24 3.95 7.11
C ASN A 48 15.45 2.81 6.46
N LYS A 49 15.93 1.58 6.61
CA LYS A 49 15.26 0.40 6.05
C LYS A 49 13.93 0.17 6.76
N LEU A 50 12.88 -0.01 5.98
CA LEU A 50 11.56 -0.37 6.51
C LEU A 50 11.56 -1.86 6.87
N ASP A 51 10.98 -2.19 8.03
CA ASP A 51 10.81 -3.59 8.41
C ASP A 51 9.60 -4.22 7.71
N LYS A 52 9.39 -5.51 7.94
CA LYS A 52 8.30 -6.25 7.29
C LYS A 52 6.93 -5.69 7.63
N ALA A 53 6.73 -5.25 8.86
CA ALA A 53 5.45 -4.68 9.30
C ALA A 53 5.19 -3.34 8.62
N GLU A 54 6.20 -2.50 8.51
CA GLU A 54 6.10 -1.21 7.81
C GLU A 54 5.83 -1.39 6.31
N LEU A 55 6.51 -2.36 5.68
CA LEU A 55 6.28 -2.67 4.26
C LEU A 55 4.86 -3.20 4.04
N ALA A 56 4.38 -4.07 4.91
CA ALA A 56 3.01 -4.59 4.85
C ALA A 56 2.00 -3.45 5.01
N ASP A 57 2.22 -2.54 5.95
CA ASP A 57 1.35 -1.38 6.16
C ASP A 57 1.30 -0.50 4.91
N SER A 58 2.44 -0.22 4.29
CA SER A 58 2.51 0.54 3.03
C SER A 58 1.73 -0.15 1.92
N PHE A 59 1.87 -1.46 1.79
CA PHE A 59 1.15 -2.24 0.79
C PHE A 59 -0.37 -2.15 1.01
N TRP A 60 -0.83 -2.39 2.23
CA TRP A 60 -2.26 -2.36 2.53
C TRP A 60 -2.85 -0.95 2.42
N HIS A 61 -2.03 0.10 2.65
CA HIS A 61 -2.42 1.48 2.41
C HIS A 61 -2.80 1.67 0.93
N GLU A 62 -1.91 1.26 0.00
CA GLU A 62 -2.19 1.38 -1.44
C GLU A 62 -3.32 0.45 -1.87
N MET A 63 -3.42 -0.74 -1.27
CA MET A 63 -4.54 -1.66 -1.54
C MET A 63 -5.88 -1.08 -1.12
N THR A 64 -5.91 -0.35 -0.01
CA THR A 64 -7.14 0.33 0.43
C THR A 64 -7.56 1.37 -0.61
N HIS A 65 -6.61 2.15 -1.14
CA HIS A 65 -6.89 3.05 -2.24
C HIS A 65 -7.44 2.30 -3.47
N ALA A 66 -6.83 1.18 -3.84
CA ALA A 66 -7.24 0.40 -5.00
C ALA A 66 -8.68 -0.11 -4.87
N VAL A 67 -9.04 -0.64 -3.70
CA VAL A 67 -10.40 -1.14 -3.43
C VAL A 67 -11.42 -0.02 -3.47
N LEU A 68 -11.14 1.09 -2.80
CA LEU A 68 -12.05 2.24 -2.77
C LEU A 68 -12.19 2.87 -4.17
N HIS A 69 -11.12 2.89 -4.95
CA HIS A 69 -11.15 3.35 -6.33
C HIS A 69 -12.06 2.46 -7.19
N ASP A 70 -11.94 1.14 -7.05
CA ASP A 70 -12.80 0.18 -7.75
C ASP A 70 -14.27 0.38 -7.40
N MET A 71 -14.55 0.66 -6.13
CA MET A 71 -15.90 0.95 -5.63
C MET A 71 -16.38 2.34 -6.04
N LYS A 72 -15.53 3.19 -6.59
CA LYS A 72 -15.82 4.60 -6.86
C LYS A 72 -16.28 5.34 -5.60
N HIS A 73 -15.65 4.99 -4.47
CA HIS A 73 -16.04 5.50 -3.17
C HIS A 73 -15.32 6.81 -2.86
N GLU A 74 -16.04 7.78 -2.30
CA GLU A 74 -15.46 9.09 -1.99
C GLU A 74 -14.33 9.07 -0.98
N LEU A 75 -14.28 8.06 -0.09
CA LEU A 75 -13.20 7.90 0.88
C LEU A 75 -11.86 7.52 0.25
N CYS A 76 -11.82 7.20 -1.05
CA CYS A 76 -10.58 6.90 -1.76
C CYS A 76 -9.54 8.03 -1.64
N SER A 77 -10.00 9.29 -1.58
CA SER A 77 -9.13 10.46 -1.45
C SER A 77 -8.98 10.96 -0.01
N ASP A 78 -9.57 10.27 0.95
CA ASP A 78 -9.45 10.63 2.37
C ASP A 78 -8.26 9.89 3.00
N GLU A 79 -7.09 10.53 3.00
CA GLU A 79 -5.86 9.93 3.51
C GLU A 79 -5.94 9.56 4.98
N LYS A 80 -6.67 10.32 5.79
CA LYS A 80 -6.84 10.01 7.22
C LYS A 80 -7.59 8.69 7.40
N PHE A 81 -8.68 8.51 6.65
CA PHE A 81 -9.43 7.26 6.68
C PHE A 81 -8.59 6.10 6.15
N VAL A 82 -7.96 6.28 4.98
CA VAL A 82 -7.15 5.23 4.34
C VAL A 82 -6.03 4.78 5.26
N SER A 83 -5.30 5.70 5.86
CA SER A 83 -4.20 5.37 6.78
C SER A 83 -4.70 4.60 8.00
N ALA A 84 -5.80 5.06 8.62
CA ALA A 84 -6.34 4.41 9.81
C ALA A 84 -6.86 3.00 9.50
N PHE A 85 -7.58 2.85 8.40
CA PHE A 85 -8.13 1.56 7.96
C PHE A 85 -7.02 0.58 7.61
N ALA A 86 -6.08 1.00 6.78
CA ALA A 86 -4.98 0.15 6.31
C ALA A 86 -4.09 -0.32 7.45
N ASN A 87 -3.78 0.56 8.40
CA ASN A 87 -2.98 0.22 9.57
C ASN A 87 -3.63 -0.90 10.38
N ARG A 88 -4.93 -0.77 10.65
CA ARG A 88 -5.68 -1.78 11.41
C ARG A 88 -5.81 -3.10 10.65
N LEU A 89 -6.06 -3.03 9.34
CA LEU A 89 -6.15 -4.21 8.50
C LEU A 89 -4.81 -4.96 8.46
N SER A 90 -3.72 -4.25 8.24
CA SER A 90 -2.38 -4.81 8.23
C SER A 90 -2.04 -5.48 9.56
N SER A 91 -2.34 -4.81 10.66
CA SER A 91 -2.14 -5.35 12.00
C SER A 91 -2.95 -6.63 12.23
N ALA A 92 -4.22 -6.64 11.82
CA ALA A 92 -5.09 -7.80 11.97
C ALA A 92 -4.56 -9.00 11.17
N ILE A 93 -4.13 -8.78 9.92
CA ILE A 93 -3.59 -9.83 9.07
C ILE A 93 -2.29 -10.37 9.65
N ASN A 94 -1.41 -9.51 10.14
CA ASN A 94 -0.12 -9.92 10.73
C ASN A 94 -0.31 -10.72 12.02
N SER A 95 -1.39 -10.48 12.76
CA SER A 95 -1.70 -11.22 13.99
C SER A 95 -2.47 -12.51 13.76
N ALA A 96 -2.96 -12.75 12.54
CA ALA A 96 -3.78 -13.92 12.24
C ALA A 96 -3.00 -15.21 12.45
N LYS A 97 -3.64 -16.18 13.09
CA LYS A 97 -3.10 -17.52 13.32
C LYS A 97 -3.82 -18.49 12.38
N LEU A 98 -3.05 -19.25 11.65
CA LEU A 98 -3.55 -20.24 10.70
C LEU A 98 -3.59 -21.63 11.29
#